data_6965e87bae5adf9a08daf60fbf5b42a4
#
_entry.id   6965e87bae5adf9a08daf60fbf5b42a4
#
_cell.length_a   1.000
_cell.length_b   1.000
_cell.length_c   1.000
_cell.angle_alpha   90.00
_cell.angle_beta   90.00
_cell.angle_gamma   90.00
#
_symmetry.space_group_name_H-M   'P 1'
#
loop_
_entity.id
_entity.type
_entity.pdbx_description
1 polymer ?
#
loop_
_entity_poly.entity_id
_entity_poly.type
_entity_poly.pdbx_seq_one_letter_code
_entity_poly.pdbx_strand_id
1 'polypeptide(L)'
;MKKEKKNLTQNNAAGKSADKKRIFVIAGVVVACLAVIYVGFGIFFQSHFCFGTTIDGIKAGGKSVEKMEQLITEEIDSYVLNLVEREEGQESIAGDSIHIAPVFNGEVEELLNGQNGFAWVVTLFKHENLELAKVVTFDENALDSELQALNCMQAGAQREPVDATVSAYTADGYSLVPADYGTTIDKSAFKKAVEDSILVLADELDLDEADCYVKPKVEDDNEKLLAVIDEMNSYVGTTITYDFDVAKEVLDGERISEWLSVDDDLNLVVDE
;
A
#
# COMPACT_ATOMS: atom_id res chain seq x y z
N MET A 1 -47.72 52.08 63.87
CA MET A 1 -46.67 51.91 62.81
C MET A 1 -45.57 50.90 63.15
N LYS A 2 -45.24 50.48 64.34
CA LYS A 2 -44.14 49.49 64.64
C LYS A 2 -44.55 48.02 64.53
N LYS A 3 -45.83 47.64 64.64
CA LYS A 3 -46.33 46.26 64.51
C LYS A 3 -46.51 45.83 63.08
N GLU A 4 -46.87 46.71 62.15
CA GLU A 4 -47.04 46.34 60.73
C GLU A 4 -45.72 46.08 60.03
N LYS A 5 -44.64 46.83 60.31
CA LYS A 5 -43.29 46.55 59.72
C LYS A 5 -42.70 45.19 60.11
N LYS A 6 -43.06 44.67 61.33
CA LYS A 6 -42.52 43.38 61.83
C LYS A 6 -43.20 42.22 61.16
N ASN A 7 -44.49 42.29 60.78
CA ASN A 7 -45.19 41.24 60.05
C ASN A 7 -44.80 41.16 58.57
N LEU A 8 -44.50 42.27 57.90
CA LEU A 8 -44.02 42.29 56.51
C LEU A 8 -42.60 41.69 56.38
N THR A 9 -41.72 41.90 57.38
CA THR A 9 -40.35 41.36 57.36
C THR A 9 -40.35 39.87 57.67
N GLN A 10 -41.27 39.34 58.49
CA GLN A 10 -41.40 37.91 58.79
C GLN A 10 -42.00 37.14 57.62
N ASN A 11 -42.99 37.66 56.90
CA ASN A 11 -43.56 37.01 55.70
C ASN A 11 -42.56 36.94 54.52
N ASN A 12 -41.73 37.99 54.33
CA ASN A 12 -40.69 37.97 53.31
C ASN A 12 -39.52 36.98 53.62
N ALA A 13 -39.22 36.73 54.89
CA ALA A 13 -38.21 35.77 55.33
C ALA A 13 -38.73 34.33 55.18
N ALA A 14 -40.01 34.05 55.46
CA ALA A 14 -40.64 32.75 55.31
C ALA A 14 -40.79 32.37 53.82
N GLY A 15 -41.16 33.30 52.91
CA GLY A 15 -41.24 33.08 51.46
C GLY A 15 -39.86 32.76 50.88
N LYS A 16 -38.82 33.51 51.20
CA LYS A 16 -37.45 33.26 50.76
C LYS A 16 -36.88 31.91 51.25
N SER A 17 -37.29 31.42 52.41
CA SER A 17 -36.90 30.12 52.95
C SER A 17 -37.59 28.95 52.22
N ALA A 18 -38.89 29.09 51.85
CA ALA A 18 -39.65 28.12 51.09
C ALA A 18 -39.13 27.98 49.64
N ASP A 19 -38.80 29.11 49.01
CA ASP A 19 -38.21 29.11 47.66
C ASP A 19 -36.82 28.47 47.63
N LYS A 20 -35.99 28.73 48.64
CA LYS A 20 -34.68 28.04 48.78
C LYS A 20 -34.83 26.53 48.92
N LYS A 21 -35.80 26.05 49.73
CA LYS A 21 -36.04 24.62 49.86
C LYS A 21 -36.53 23.99 48.57
N ARG A 22 -37.40 24.64 47.78
CA ARG A 22 -37.84 24.19 46.45
C ARG A 22 -36.65 24.10 45.47
N ILE A 23 -35.76 25.10 45.44
CA ILE A 23 -34.57 25.12 44.59
C ILE A 23 -33.64 23.95 44.96
N PHE A 24 -33.41 23.67 46.25
CA PHE A 24 -32.60 22.54 46.69
C PHE A 24 -33.23 21.16 46.30
N VAL A 25 -34.56 21.03 46.40
CA VAL A 25 -35.26 19.80 45.97
C VAL A 25 -35.14 19.63 44.46
N ILE A 26 -35.35 20.67 43.66
CA ILE A 26 -35.21 20.63 42.21
C ILE A 26 -33.77 20.27 41.82
N ALA A 27 -32.77 20.92 42.43
CA ALA A 27 -31.37 20.63 42.20
C ALA A 27 -31.03 19.17 42.55
N GLY A 28 -31.54 18.65 43.68
CA GLY A 28 -31.37 17.25 44.07
C GLY A 28 -31.96 16.28 43.07
N VAL A 29 -33.16 16.55 42.54
CA VAL A 29 -33.79 15.74 41.48
C VAL A 29 -32.95 15.77 40.21
N VAL A 30 -32.47 16.93 39.77
CA VAL A 30 -31.61 17.05 38.59
C VAL A 30 -30.32 16.25 38.74
N VAL A 31 -29.67 16.35 39.90
CA VAL A 31 -28.44 15.59 40.19
C VAL A 31 -28.74 14.07 40.18
N ALA A 32 -29.86 13.65 40.78
CA ALA A 32 -30.26 12.24 40.76
C ALA A 32 -30.53 11.71 39.32
N CYS A 33 -31.21 12.50 38.48
CA CYS A 33 -31.43 12.16 37.06
C CYS A 33 -30.10 12.05 36.29
N LEU A 34 -29.18 13.02 36.49
CA LEU A 34 -27.84 12.97 35.88
C LEU A 34 -27.03 11.75 36.32
N ALA A 35 -27.13 11.37 37.60
CA ALA A 35 -26.47 10.19 38.14
C ALA A 35 -27.03 8.88 37.50
N VAL A 36 -28.35 8.81 37.33
CA VAL A 36 -28.99 7.66 36.64
C VAL A 36 -28.55 7.56 35.17
N ILE A 37 -28.49 8.71 34.47
CA ILE A 37 -28.00 8.75 33.09
C ILE A 37 -26.53 8.32 33.04
N TYR A 38 -25.69 8.85 33.91
CA TYR A 38 -24.27 8.52 33.96
C TYR A 38 -24.02 7.04 34.16
N VAL A 39 -24.69 6.43 35.16
CA VAL A 39 -24.58 4.99 35.45
C VAL A 39 -25.18 4.15 34.31
N GLY A 40 -26.32 4.58 33.75
CA GLY A 40 -26.95 3.89 32.63
C GLY A 40 -26.05 3.79 31.41
N PHE A 41 -25.41 4.89 31.00
CA PHE A 41 -24.43 4.89 29.92
C PHE A 41 -23.16 4.13 30.30
N GLY A 42 -22.70 4.22 31.56
CA GLY A 42 -21.55 3.44 32.02
C GLY A 42 -21.74 1.94 31.90
N ILE A 43 -22.97 1.44 32.14
CA ILE A 43 -23.34 0.03 31.95
C ILE A 43 -23.47 -0.30 30.45
N PHE A 44 -24.09 0.59 29.67
CA PHE A 44 -24.25 0.43 28.20
C PHE A 44 -22.89 0.26 27.52
N PHE A 45 -21.89 1.08 27.88
CA PHE A 45 -20.56 1.03 27.32
C PHE A 45 -19.67 -0.12 27.81
N GLN A 46 -20.18 -1.04 28.64
CA GLN A 46 -19.52 -2.32 28.89
C GLN A 46 -19.67 -3.30 27.73
N SER A 47 -20.65 -3.10 26.86
CA SER A 47 -20.93 -3.93 25.69
C SER A 47 -20.92 -3.17 24.38
N HIS A 48 -20.64 -1.86 24.43
CA HIS A 48 -20.59 -0.97 23.27
C HIS A 48 -19.39 -0.04 23.39
N PHE A 49 -18.81 0.36 22.26
CA PHE A 49 -17.70 1.32 22.23
C PHE A 49 -18.15 2.72 22.71
N CYS A 50 -17.31 3.40 23.47
CA CYS A 50 -17.57 4.75 23.94
C CYS A 50 -17.73 5.74 22.78
N PHE A 51 -18.50 6.82 23.00
CA PHE A 51 -18.64 7.88 22.00
C PHE A 51 -17.28 8.48 21.63
N GLY A 52 -17.11 8.85 20.36
CA GLY A 52 -15.85 9.44 19.87
C GLY A 52 -14.75 8.41 19.58
N THR A 53 -14.98 7.12 19.81
CA THR A 53 -14.05 6.05 19.44
C THR A 53 -14.18 5.71 17.95
N THR A 54 -13.04 5.55 17.28
CA THR A 54 -12.91 4.96 15.94
C THR A 54 -11.98 3.76 16.02
N ILE A 55 -12.15 2.80 15.11
CA ILE A 55 -11.23 1.66 14.91
C ILE A 55 -10.77 1.76 13.46
N ASP A 56 -9.49 1.98 13.22
CA ASP A 56 -8.89 2.25 11.90
C ASP A 56 -9.68 3.29 11.08
N GLY A 57 -10.18 4.33 11.74
CA GLY A 57 -11.00 5.38 11.10
C GLY A 57 -12.49 5.06 11.01
N ILE A 58 -12.92 3.80 11.18
CA ILE A 58 -14.35 3.43 11.21
C ILE A 58 -14.98 3.91 12.53
N LYS A 59 -16.12 4.59 12.46
CA LYS A 59 -16.83 5.09 13.65
C LYS A 59 -17.36 3.94 14.50
N ALA A 60 -16.76 3.71 15.65
CA ALA A 60 -17.15 2.66 16.61
C ALA A 60 -18.15 3.12 17.65
N GLY A 61 -18.17 4.42 17.99
CA GLY A 61 -18.99 4.95 19.09
C GLY A 61 -20.44 4.49 19.10
N GLY A 62 -20.86 3.86 20.19
CA GLY A 62 -22.22 3.31 20.40
C GLY A 62 -22.49 1.98 19.70
N LYS A 63 -21.50 1.34 19.07
CA LYS A 63 -21.65 0.05 18.41
C LYS A 63 -21.16 -1.10 19.28
N SER A 64 -21.75 -2.30 19.10
CA SER A 64 -21.28 -3.55 19.70
C SER A 64 -20.14 -4.15 18.89
N VAL A 65 -19.49 -5.19 19.44
CA VAL A 65 -18.45 -5.98 18.76
C VAL A 65 -18.97 -6.50 17.42
N GLU A 66 -20.12 -7.19 17.42
CA GLU A 66 -20.69 -7.78 16.20
C GLU A 66 -20.97 -6.74 15.12
N LYS A 67 -21.42 -5.53 15.52
CA LYS A 67 -21.68 -4.46 14.54
C LYS A 67 -20.39 -3.88 14.00
N MET A 68 -19.32 -3.84 14.79
CA MET A 68 -18.00 -3.42 14.33
C MET A 68 -17.38 -4.45 13.38
N GLU A 69 -17.43 -5.73 13.74
CA GLU A 69 -16.97 -6.83 12.85
C GLU A 69 -17.69 -6.78 11.50
N GLN A 70 -19.02 -6.55 11.51
CA GLN A 70 -19.77 -6.38 10.27
C GLN A 70 -19.27 -5.19 9.43
N LEU A 71 -19.01 -4.03 10.05
CA LEU A 71 -18.53 -2.85 9.32
C LEU A 71 -17.12 -3.03 8.78
N ILE A 72 -16.25 -3.71 9.53
CA ILE A 72 -14.90 -4.07 9.08
C ILE A 72 -14.99 -5.04 7.89
N THR A 73 -15.91 -6.01 7.95
CA THR A 73 -16.15 -6.92 6.81
C THR A 73 -16.62 -6.15 5.57
N GLU A 74 -17.61 -5.24 5.73
CA GLU A 74 -18.09 -4.41 4.62
C GLU A 74 -16.98 -3.53 4.01
N GLU A 75 -16.03 -3.05 4.82
CA GLU A 75 -14.88 -2.30 4.34
C GLU A 75 -13.90 -3.19 3.56
N ILE A 76 -13.59 -4.37 4.10
CA ILE A 76 -12.69 -5.35 3.46
C ILE A 76 -13.31 -5.91 2.17
N ASP A 77 -14.62 -6.17 2.14
CA ASP A 77 -15.34 -6.59 0.92
C ASP A 77 -15.24 -5.53 -0.20
N SER A 78 -15.09 -4.25 0.16
CA SER A 78 -14.91 -3.16 -0.79
C SER A 78 -13.45 -2.90 -1.20
N TYR A 79 -12.52 -3.69 -0.68
CA TYR A 79 -11.10 -3.57 -0.99
C TYR A 79 -10.82 -3.78 -2.47
N VAL A 80 -9.91 -2.99 -3.02
CA VAL A 80 -9.42 -3.12 -4.39
C VAL A 80 -7.91 -2.92 -4.37
N LEU A 81 -7.17 -3.90 -4.88
CA LEU A 81 -5.75 -3.78 -5.16
C LEU A 81 -5.57 -3.22 -6.57
N ASN A 82 -4.95 -2.05 -6.70
CA ASN A 82 -4.57 -1.47 -7.97
C ASN A 82 -3.20 -1.99 -8.38
N LEU A 83 -3.07 -2.45 -9.63
CA LEU A 83 -1.83 -2.91 -10.22
C LEU A 83 -1.30 -1.82 -11.15
N VAL A 84 -0.07 -1.37 -10.92
CA VAL A 84 0.64 -0.44 -11.79
C VAL A 84 1.61 -1.24 -12.63
N GLU A 85 1.36 -1.24 -13.93
CA GLU A 85 2.15 -1.97 -14.91
C GLU A 85 3.20 -1.08 -15.56
N ARG A 86 4.21 -1.70 -16.13
CA ARG A 86 5.16 -1.03 -17.01
C ARG A 86 4.41 -0.37 -18.19
N GLU A 87 4.92 0.74 -18.70
CA GLU A 87 4.33 1.49 -19.82
C GLU A 87 2.93 2.06 -19.54
N GLU A 88 2.69 2.51 -18.28
CA GLU A 88 1.47 3.19 -17.85
C GLU A 88 0.17 2.33 -17.89
N GLY A 89 0.30 1.00 -17.99
CA GLY A 89 -0.83 0.07 -17.83
C GLY A 89 -1.35 0.10 -16.39
N GLN A 90 -2.67 -0.06 -16.24
CA GLN A 90 -3.32 -0.16 -14.93
C GLN A 90 -4.44 -1.18 -14.99
N GLU A 91 -4.42 -2.11 -14.04
CA GLU A 91 -5.48 -3.08 -13.81
C GLU A 91 -5.80 -3.12 -12.31
N SER A 92 -6.80 -3.88 -11.92
CA SER A 92 -7.16 -3.99 -10.51
C SER A 92 -7.78 -5.34 -10.19
N ILE A 93 -7.61 -5.77 -8.93
CA ILE A 93 -8.22 -6.97 -8.38
C ILE A 93 -9.18 -6.52 -7.28
N ALA A 94 -10.47 -6.83 -7.46
CA ALA A 94 -11.48 -6.52 -6.46
C ALA A 94 -11.50 -7.59 -5.37
N GLY A 95 -11.62 -7.18 -4.11
CA GLY A 95 -11.63 -8.10 -2.98
C GLY A 95 -12.79 -9.09 -3.00
N ASP A 96 -13.97 -8.67 -3.48
CA ASP A 96 -15.14 -9.52 -3.60
C ASP A 96 -14.94 -10.64 -4.65
N SER A 97 -14.18 -10.40 -5.73
CA SER A 97 -13.90 -11.41 -6.76
C SER A 97 -13.02 -12.54 -6.25
N ILE A 98 -12.19 -12.28 -5.25
CA ILE A 98 -11.31 -13.27 -4.61
C ILE A 98 -11.86 -13.80 -3.28
N HIS A 99 -13.10 -13.42 -2.94
CA HIS A 99 -13.74 -13.78 -1.66
C HIS A 99 -12.90 -13.42 -0.44
N ILE A 100 -12.31 -12.19 -0.44
CA ILE A 100 -11.54 -11.72 0.70
C ILE A 100 -12.44 -11.61 1.93
N ALA A 101 -11.94 -12.01 3.09
CA ALA A 101 -12.69 -11.90 4.33
C ALA A 101 -11.75 -11.66 5.51
N PRO A 102 -12.17 -10.86 6.52
CA PRO A 102 -11.41 -10.73 7.75
C PRO A 102 -11.48 -12.00 8.59
N VAL A 103 -10.42 -12.26 9.32
CA VAL A 103 -10.38 -13.31 10.35
C VAL A 103 -10.39 -12.63 11.72
N PHE A 104 -11.47 -12.83 12.49
CA PHE A 104 -11.59 -12.32 13.85
C PHE A 104 -11.28 -13.42 14.86
N ASN A 105 -10.29 -13.20 15.73
CA ASN A 105 -9.93 -14.10 16.83
C ASN A 105 -10.19 -13.45 18.21
N GLY A 106 -11.10 -12.46 18.25
CA GLY A 106 -11.47 -11.74 19.45
C GLY A 106 -10.80 -10.38 19.64
N GLU A 107 -10.03 -9.91 18.66
CA GLU A 107 -9.30 -8.64 18.73
C GLU A 107 -10.25 -7.44 18.93
N VAL A 108 -11.41 -7.43 18.28
CA VAL A 108 -12.42 -6.37 18.44
C VAL A 108 -13.01 -6.39 19.86
N GLU A 109 -13.22 -7.58 20.43
CA GLU A 109 -13.66 -7.73 21.82
C GLU A 109 -12.58 -7.29 22.80
N GLU A 110 -11.30 -7.57 22.55
CA GLU A 110 -10.17 -7.08 23.37
C GLU A 110 -10.11 -5.55 23.38
N LEU A 111 -10.30 -4.89 22.25
CA LEU A 111 -10.38 -3.42 22.17
C LEU A 111 -11.55 -2.88 23.01
N LEU A 112 -12.72 -3.53 22.96
CA LEU A 112 -13.87 -3.16 23.78
C LEU A 112 -13.56 -3.35 25.28
N ASN A 113 -12.95 -4.45 25.66
CA ASN A 113 -12.62 -4.74 27.06
C ASN A 113 -11.50 -3.84 27.61
N GLY A 114 -10.67 -3.28 26.75
CA GLY A 114 -9.64 -2.29 27.09
C GLY A 114 -10.17 -0.91 27.47
N GLN A 115 -11.43 -0.57 27.11
CA GLN A 115 -12.02 0.71 27.42
C GLN A 115 -12.60 0.77 28.83
N ASN A 116 -12.69 1.97 29.39
CA ASN A 116 -13.43 2.23 30.62
C ASN A 116 -14.81 2.82 30.31
N GLY A 117 -15.86 2.01 30.32
CA GLY A 117 -17.23 2.42 30.00
C GLY A 117 -17.74 3.59 30.85
N PHE A 118 -17.26 3.77 32.09
CA PHE A 118 -17.63 4.90 32.94
C PHE A 118 -16.88 6.21 32.60
N ALA A 119 -15.86 6.16 31.73
CA ALA A 119 -15.18 7.33 31.21
C ALA A 119 -15.89 7.97 30.00
N TRP A 120 -17.06 7.49 29.61
CA TRP A 120 -17.79 7.91 28.41
C TRP A 120 -18.00 9.43 28.26
N VAL A 121 -18.12 10.16 29.38
CA VAL A 121 -18.25 11.62 29.35
C VAL A 121 -16.97 12.28 28.80
N VAL A 122 -15.80 11.71 29.09
CA VAL A 122 -14.51 12.23 28.61
C VAL A 122 -14.38 11.99 27.11
N THR A 123 -14.84 10.83 26.61
CA THR A 123 -14.75 10.47 25.19
C THR A 123 -15.69 11.29 24.29
N LEU A 124 -16.68 11.99 24.86
CA LEU A 124 -17.46 12.99 24.10
C LEU A 124 -16.60 14.16 23.58
N PHE A 125 -15.51 14.44 24.28
CA PHE A 125 -14.64 15.59 24.00
C PHE A 125 -13.25 15.16 23.49
N LYS A 126 -12.86 13.89 23.74
CA LYS A 126 -11.60 13.33 23.31
C LYS A 126 -11.89 12.20 22.31
N HIS A 127 -11.44 12.38 21.07
CA HIS A 127 -11.53 11.33 20.06
C HIS A 127 -10.35 10.37 20.25
N GLU A 128 -10.63 9.09 20.16
CA GLU A 128 -9.65 8.02 20.27
C GLU A 128 -9.76 7.13 19.02
N ASN A 129 -8.64 6.95 18.33
CA ASN A 129 -8.54 5.99 17.23
C ASN A 129 -7.79 4.77 17.76
N LEU A 130 -8.45 3.62 17.73
CA LEU A 130 -7.86 2.34 18.06
C LEU A 130 -7.38 1.67 16.77
N GLU A 131 -6.25 1.01 16.85
CA GLU A 131 -5.68 0.25 15.73
C GLU A 131 -6.02 -1.22 15.91
N LEU A 132 -6.49 -1.85 14.84
CA LEU A 132 -6.80 -3.27 14.77
C LEU A 132 -5.78 -3.97 13.88
N ALA A 133 -5.13 -5.00 14.38
CA ALA A 133 -4.32 -5.87 13.54
C ALA A 133 -5.26 -6.70 12.64
N LYS A 134 -5.49 -6.23 11.41
CA LYS A 134 -6.34 -6.92 10.44
C LYS A 134 -5.62 -8.16 9.92
N VAL A 135 -6.24 -9.32 10.07
CA VAL A 135 -5.84 -10.56 9.41
C VAL A 135 -6.92 -10.89 8.39
N VAL A 136 -6.52 -11.04 7.14
CA VAL A 136 -7.43 -11.39 6.06
C VAL A 136 -7.12 -12.77 5.49
N THR A 137 -8.11 -13.40 4.91
CA THR A 137 -8.00 -14.62 4.11
C THR A 137 -8.72 -14.41 2.78
N PHE A 138 -8.39 -15.19 1.78
CA PHE A 138 -9.02 -15.15 0.46
C PHE A 138 -9.05 -16.55 -0.16
N ASP A 139 -9.83 -16.75 -1.21
CA ASP A 139 -9.86 -18.01 -1.98
C ASP A 139 -8.74 -18.03 -3.02
N GLU A 140 -7.75 -18.91 -2.83
CA GLU A 140 -6.61 -19.04 -3.75
C GLU A 140 -7.03 -19.41 -5.19
N ASN A 141 -8.09 -20.23 -5.37
CA ASN A 141 -8.54 -20.60 -6.71
C ASN A 141 -9.25 -19.43 -7.40
N ALA A 142 -9.98 -18.63 -6.65
CA ALA A 142 -10.61 -17.40 -7.14
C ALA A 142 -9.51 -16.40 -7.54
N LEU A 143 -8.50 -16.20 -6.69
CA LEU A 143 -7.36 -15.35 -7.02
C LEU A 143 -6.63 -15.84 -8.28
N ASP A 144 -6.32 -17.13 -8.39
CA ASP A 144 -5.68 -17.69 -9.58
C ASP A 144 -6.50 -17.45 -10.85
N SER A 145 -7.83 -17.48 -10.74
CA SER A 145 -8.74 -17.21 -11.87
C SER A 145 -8.73 -15.73 -12.26
N GLU A 146 -8.75 -14.83 -11.28
CA GLU A 146 -8.64 -13.39 -11.50
C GLU A 146 -7.29 -13.02 -12.14
N LEU A 147 -6.17 -13.55 -11.59
CA LEU A 147 -4.84 -13.30 -12.16
C LEU A 147 -4.76 -13.74 -13.63
N GLN A 148 -5.32 -14.90 -13.98
CA GLN A 148 -5.32 -15.37 -15.35
C GLN A 148 -6.20 -14.53 -16.29
N ALA A 149 -7.20 -13.82 -15.76
CA ALA A 149 -8.10 -12.97 -16.53
C ALA A 149 -7.51 -11.59 -16.84
N LEU A 150 -6.50 -11.15 -16.08
CA LEU A 150 -5.84 -9.87 -16.29
C LEU A 150 -5.25 -9.75 -17.70
N ASN A 151 -5.30 -8.56 -18.27
CA ASN A 151 -4.78 -8.31 -19.60
C ASN A 151 -3.26 -8.45 -19.66
N CYS A 152 -2.53 -7.99 -18.63
CA CYS A 152 -1.08 -8.15 -18.52
C CYS A 152 -0.62 -9.62 -18.55
N MET A 153 -1.51 -10.57 -18.20
CA MET A 153 -1.24 -12.00 -18.24
C MET A 153 -1.53 -12.65 -19.60
N GLN A 154 -2.15 -11.91 -20.54
CA GLN A 154 -2.46 -12.44 -21.87
C GLN A 154 -1.23 -12.41 -22.77
N ALA A 155 -0.96 -13.52 -23.47
CA ALA A 155 0.21 -13.64 -24.34
C ALA A 155 0.30 -12.54 -25.42
N GLY A 156 -0.84 -12.00 -25.86
CA GLY A 156 -0.88 -10.92 -26.85
C GLY A 156 -0.54 -9.52 -26.30
N ALA A 157 -0.54 -9.35 -24.99
CA ALA A 157 -0.20 -8.10 -24.32
C ALA A 157 1.26 -8.08 -23.82
N GLN A 158 1.93 -9.24 -23.84
CA GLN A 158 3.29 -9.38 -23.35
C GLN A 158 4.31 -9.24 -24.49
N ARG A 159 5.43 -8.60 -24.18
CA ARG A 159 6.60 -8.47 -25.04
C ARG A 159 7.79 -9.08 -24.30
N GLU A 160 8.45 -10.05 -24.96
CA GLU A 160 9.63 -10.70 -24.40
C GLU A 160 10.77 -9.70 -24.20
N PRO A 161 11.55 -9.83 -23.13
CA PRO A 161 12.75 -9.02 -22.96
C PRO A 161 13.79 -9.35 -24.02
N VAL A 162 14.59 -8.37 -24.43
CA VAL A 162 15.71 -8.52 -25.35
C VAL A 162 16.99 -8.09 -24.64
N ASP A 163 18.01 -8.94 -24.72
CA ASP A 163 19.29 -8.73 -24.10
C ASP A 163 20.02 -7.48 -24.64
N ALA A 164 20.75 -6.80 -23.78
CA ALA A 164 21.72 -5.79 -24.21
C ALA A 164 22.79 -6.43 -25.09
N THR A 165 23.27 -5.70 -26.09
CA THR A 165 24.24 -6.23 -27.06
C THR A 165 25.20 -5.15 -27.55
N VAL A 166 26.21 -5.56 -28.32
CA VAL A 166 27.13 -4.67 -29.00
C VAL A 166 26.49 -4.10 -30.27
N SER A 167 26.63 -2.81 -30.52
CA SER A 167 26.14 -2.17 -31.74
C SER A 167 26.89 -2.68 -32.99
N ALA A 168 26.32 -2.44 -34.18
CA ALA A 168 27.13 -2.46 -35.38
C ALA A 168 28.27 -1.43 -35.29
N TYR A 169 29.40 -1.70 -35.97
CA TYR A 169 30.51 -0.74 -36.08
C TYR A 169 30.05 0.55 -36.77
N THR A 170 30.51 1.66 -36.23
CA THR A 170 30.37 3.01 -36.83
C THR A 170 31.69 3.75 -36.83
N ALA A 171 31.75 4.92 -37.45
CA ALA A 171 32.96 5.74 -37.39
C ALA A 171 33.40 6.14 -35.97
N ASP A 172 32.48 6.11 -35.01
CA ASP A 172 32.72 6.36 -33.57
C ASP A 172 33.06 5.08 -32.78
N GLY A 173 33.13 3.93 -33.45
CA GLY A 173 33.41 2.64 -32.88
C GLY A 173 32.13 1.85 -32.56
N TYR A 174 32.27 0.95 -31.57
CA TYR A 174 31.18 0.13 -31.02
C TYR A 174 30.59 0.77 -29.78
N SER A 175 29.31 0.60 -29.57
CA SER A 175 28.60 1.09 -28.38
C SER A 175 27.63 0.04 -27.84
N LEU A 176 27.16 0.25 -26.64
CA LEU A 176 26.09 -0.55 -26.05
C LEU A 176 24.78 -0.28 -26.78
N VAL A 177 24.09 -1.36 -27.18
CA VAL A 177 22.67 -1.33 -27.51
C VAL A 177 21.94 -1.75 -26.24
N PRO A 178 21.17 -0.86 -25.60
CA PRO A 178 20.50 -1.18 -24.35
C PRO A 178 19.54 -2.35 -24.47
N ALA A 179 19.33 -3.07 -23.37
CA ALA A 179 18.31 -4.10 -23.25
C ALA A 179 16.92 -3.50 -23.42
N ASP A 180 16.00 -4.27 -24.02
CA ASP A 180 14.58 -4.02 -23.89
C ASP A 180 14.03 -4.92 -22.78
N TYR A 181 13.58 -4.35 -21.69
CA TYR A 181 13.08 -5.11 -20.55
C TYR A 181 11.72 -5.77 -20.80
N GLY A 182 11.05 -5.44 -21.89
CA GLY A 182 9.78 -6.04 -22.26
C GLY A 182 8.67 -5.85 -21.23
N THR A 183 7.62 -6.66 -21.37
CA THR A 183 6.46 -6.67 -20.45
C THR A 183 6.01 -8.10 -20.09
N THR A 184 6.86 -9.10 -20.30
CA THR A 184 6.56 -10.48 -19.94
C THR A 184 6.55 -10.65 -18.43
N ILE A 185 5.42 -11.11 -17.89
CA ILE A 185 5.25 -11.34 -16.46
C ILE A 185 5.93 -12.64 -16.00
N ASP A 186 6.74 -12.57 -14.95
CA ASP A 186 7.11 -13.73 -14.15
C ASP A 186 5.91 -14.14 -13.28
N LYS A 187 5.22 -15.19 -13.68
CA LYS A 187 3.97 -15.63 -13.04
C LYS A 187 4.13 -15.97 -11.56
N SER A 188 5.29 -16.48 -11.18
CA SER A 188 5.56 -16.88 -9.79
C SER A 188 5.81 -15.66 -8.90
N ALA A 189 6.66 -14.74 -9.36
CA ALA A 189 6.95 -13.50 -8.66
C ALA A 189 5.69 -12.64 -8.54
N PHE A 190 4.94 -12.50 -9.64
CA PHE A 190 3.69 -11.73 -9.67
C PHE A 190 2.65 -12.27 -8.70
N LYS A 191 2.33 -13.60 -8.75
CA LYS A 191 1.38 -14.21 -7.83
C LYS A 191 1.77 -13.95 -6.38
N LYS A 192 3.05 -14.15 -6.04
CA LYS A 192 3.55 -13.92 -4.69
C LYS A 192 3.42 -12.46 -4.28
N ALA A 193 3.77 -11.51 -5.13
CA ALA A 193 3.66 -10.09 -4.83
C ALA A 193 2.21 -9.66 -4.60
N VAL A 194 1.27 -10.17 -5.39
CA VAL A 194 -0.17 -9.92 -5.21
C VAL A 194 -0.66 -10.51 -3.89
N GLU A 195 -0.33 -11.76 -3.57
CA GLU A 195 -0.70 -12.40 -2.29
C GLU A 195 -0.17 -11.60 -1.09
N ASP A 196 1.11 -11.22 -1.12
CA ASP A 196 1.74 -10.42 -0.05
C ASP A 196 1.04 -9.05 0.10
N SER A 197 0.67 -8.40 -1.02
CA SER A 197 -0.04 -7.11 -1.02
C SER A 197 -1.47 -7.22 -0.47
N ILE A 198 -2.21 -8.27 -0.84
CA ILE A 198 -3.56 -8.52 -0.32
C ILE A 198 -3.53 -8.75 1.19
N LEU A 199 -2.57 -9.53 1.69
CA LEU A 199 -2.46 -9.84 3.12
C LEU A 199 -2.24 -8.60 4.00
N VAL A 200 -1.65 -7.54 3.45
CA VAL A 200 -1.45 -6.26 4.15
C VAL A 200 -2.48 -5.20 3.73
N LEU A 201 -3.45 -5.55 2.88
CA LEU A 201 -4.46 -4.64 2.33
C LEU A 201 -3.81 -3.41 1.68
N ALA A 202 -2.77 -3.61 0.87
CA ALA A 202 -2.12 -2.54 0.13
C ALA A 202 -3.09 -1.93 -0.89
N ASP A 203 -3.08 -0.62 -1.06
CA ASP A 203 -3.94 0.07 -2.04
C ASP A 203 -3.43 -0.12 -3.48
N GLU A 204 -2.11 -0.33 -3.63
CA GLU A 204 -1.42 -0.37 -4.92
C GLU A 204 -0.24 -1.34 -4.87
N LEU A 205 0.05 -1.98 -6.00
CA LEU A 205 1.23 -2.80 -6.26
C LEU A 205 1.86 -2.36 -7.58
N ASP A 206 3.06 -1.78 -7.51
CA ASP A 206 3.89 -1.52 -8.68
C ASP A 206 4.63 -2.81 -9.07
N LEU A 207 4.36 -3.29 -10.29
CA LEU A 207 4.89 -4.55 -10.78
C LEU A 207 6.38 -4.48 -11.14
N ASP A 208 6.90 -3.29 -11.45
CA ASP A 208 8.32 -3.06 -11.67
C ASP A 208 9.10 -3.05 -10.36
N GLU A 209 8.63 -2.30 -9.36
CA GLU A 209 9.25 -2.24 -8.04
C GLU A 209 9.21 -3.59 -7.32
N ALA A 210 8.19 -4.41 -7.60
CA ALA A 210 8.02 -5.74 -7.04
C ALA A 210 8.74 -6.85 -7.83
N ASP A 211 9.56 -6.51 -8.83
CA ASP A 211 10.29 -7.48 -9.68
C ASP A 211 9.38 -8.54 -10.33
N CYS A 212 8.19 -8.13 -10.77
CA CYS A 212 7.20 -9.04 -11.34
C CYS A 212 7.41 -9.36 -12.82
N TYR A 213 8.44 -8.83 -13.46
CA TYR A 213 8.73 -9.04 -14.88
C TYR A 213 9.92 -9.96 -15.09
N VAL A 214 9.88 -10.73 -16.18
CA VAL A 214 11.04 -11.47 -16.67
C VAL A 214 12.11 -10.46 -17.09
N LYS A 215 13.33 -10.62 -16.58
CA LYS A 215 14.46 -9.75 -16.92
C LYS A 215 15.23 -10.29 -18.13
N PRO A 216 15.87 -9.42 -18.93
CA PRO A 216 16.85 -9.85 -19.92
C PRO A 216 17.99 -10.59 -19.21
N LYS A 217 18.62 -11.54 -19.92
CA LYS A 217 19.76 -12.30 -19.40
C LYS A 217 21.03 -11.45 -19.32
N VAL A 218 21.14 -10.51 -20.25
CA VAL A 218 22.23 -9.53 -20.30
C VAL A 218 21.62 -8.15 -20.13
N GLU A 219 21.87 -7.54 -18.99
CA GLU A 219 21.40 -6.18 -18.66
C GLU A 219 22.46 -5.14 -19.08
N ASP A 220 22.09 -3.86 -19.06
CA ASP A 220 22.93 -2.74 -19.55
C ASP A 220 24.23 -2.57 -18.76
N ASP A 221 24.27 -2.99 -17.52
CA ASP A 221 25.40 -2.93 -16.62
C ASP A 221 26.26 -4.20 -16.60
N ASN A 222 26.01 -5.13 -17.52
CA ASN A 222 26.75 -6.37 -17.59
C ASN A 222 28.24 -6.10 -17.85
N GLU A 223 29.08 -6.36 -16.83
CA GLU A 223 30.52 -6.06 -16.85
C GLU A 223 31.24 -6.72 -18.02
N LYS A 224 30.81 -7.93 -18.44
CA LYS A 224 31.44 -8.66 -19.52
C LYS A 224 31.12 -8.05 -20.89
N LEU A 225 29.86 -7.61 -21.08
CA LEU A 225 29.45 -6.90 -22.29
C LEU A 225 30.19 -5.56 -22.42
N LEU A 226 30.28 -4.80 -21.33
CA LEU A 226 30.99 -3.52 -21.35
C LEU A 226 32.48 -3.72 -21.62
N ALA A 227 33.10 -4.74 -21.02
CA ALA A 227 34.52 -5.04 -21.26
C ALA A 227 34.81 -5.46 -22.71
N VAL A 228 33.95 -6.27 -23.34
CA VAL A 228 34.15 -6.67 -24.74
C VAL A 228 33.96 -5.49 -25.69
N ILE A 229 33.04 -4.56 -25.40
CA ILE A 229 32.91 -3.30 -26.16
C ILE A 229 34.18 -2.50 -26.10
N ASP A 230 34.77 -2.31 -24.89
CA ASP A 230 36.02 -1.58 -24.70
C ASP A 230 37.18 -2.28 -25.44
N GLU A 231 37.24 -3.60 -25.38
CA GLU A 231 38.26 -4.40 -26.10
C GLU A 231 38.13 -4.22 -27.61
N MET A 232 36.93 -4.38 -28.19
CA MET A 232 36.67 -4.17 -29.61
C MET A 232 37.08 -2.76 -30.05
N ASN A 233 36.73 -1.74 -29.25
CA ASN A 233 37.11 -0.35 -29.52
C ASN A 233 38.63 -0.14 -29.48
N SER A 234 39.36 -0.88 -28.67
CA SER A 234 40.82 -0.81 -28.66
C SER A 234 41.43 -1.31 -29.97
N TYR A 235 40.84 -2.34 -30.59
CA TYR A 235 41.29 -2.85 -31.88
C TYR A 235 40.98 -1.87 -33.03
N VAL A 236 39.76 -1.40 -33.15
CA VAL A 236 39.34 -0.52 -34.23
C VAL A 236 39.88 0.90 -34.12
N GLY A 237 40.33 1.31 -32.92
CA GLY A 237 41.04 2.56 -32.69
C GLY A 237 42.47 2.58 -33.28
N THR A 238 42.97 1.45 -33.78
CA THR A 238 44.31 1.31 -34.33
C THR A 238 44.31 1.44 -35.84
N THR A 239 45.30 2.17 -36.40
CA THR A 239 45.52 2.21 -37.83
C THR A 239 46.93 1.76 -38.16
N ILE A 240 47.08 0.80 -39.03
CA ILE A 240 48.36 0.28 -39.52
C ILE A 240 48.49 0.59 -40.99
N THR A 241 49.61 1.23 -41.37
CA THR A 241 49.91 1.53 -42.79
C THR A 241 51.12 0.71 -43.24
N TYR A 242 50.90 -0.13 -44.20
CA TYR A 242 51.94 -0.86 -44.89
C TYR A 242 52.40 -0.03 -46.09
N ASP A 243 53.71 0.37 -46.16
CA ASP A 243 54.30 1.12 -47.25
C ASP A 243 55.19 0.16 -48.09
N PHE A 244 54.79 -0.08 -49.33
CA PHE A 244 55.50 -0.97 -50.25
C PHE A 244 56.23 -0.18 -51.39
N ASP A 245 56.64 1.04 -51.12
CA ASP A 245 57.26 2.00 -52.05
C ASP A 245 56.35 2.41 -53.22
N VAL A 246 55.68 1.44 -53.88
CA VAL A 246 54.83 1.65 -55.06
C VAL A 246 53.33 1.68 -54.71
N ALA A 247 52.96 1.24 -53.52
CA ALA A 247 51.57 1.21 -53.02
C ALA A 247 51.56 1.31 -51.51
N LYS A 248 50.47 1.86 -50.96
CA LYS A 248 50.21 1.85 -49.52
C LYS A 248 48.93 1.08 -49.28
N GLU A 249 48.99 0.18 -48.30
CA GLU A 249 47.81 -0.53 -47.77
C GLU A 249 47.54 0.04 -46.39
N VAL A 250 46.29 0.34 -46.09
CA VAL A 250 45.86 0.87 -44.81
C VAL A 250 44.90 -0.13 -44.19
N LEU A 251 45.25 -0.61 -42.99
CA LEU A 251 44.38 -1.37 -42.14
C LEU A 251 43.85 -0.40 -41.07
N ASP A 252 42.63 0.04 -41.24
CA ASP A 252 41.93 0.97 -40.36
C ASP A 252 40.80 0.26 -39.59
N GLY A 253 40.08 1.04 -38.78
CA GLY A 253 39.01 0.53 -37.95
C GLY A 253 37.87 -0.14 -38.73
N GLU A 254 37.55 0.36 -39.93
CA GLU A 254 36.52 -0.23 -40.79
C GLU A 254 36.92 -1.63 -41.24
N ARG A 255 38.16 -1.78 -41.65
CA ARG A 255 38.71 -3.06 -42.10
C ARG A 255 38.84 -4.03 -40.93
N ILE A 256 39.30 -3.57 -39.77
CA ILE A 256 39.44 -4.39 -38.53
C ILE A 256 38.09 -4.86 -38.06
N SER A 257 37.04 -4.03 -38.14
CA SER A 257 35.69 -4.38 -37.67
C SER A 257 35.07 -5.57 -38.40
N GLU A 258 35.48 -5.82 -39.66
CA GLU A 258 35.02 -6.96 -40.45
C GLU A 258 35.44 -8.32 -39.85
N TRP A 259 36.45 -8.32 -38.96
CA TRP A 259 37.00 -9.53 -38.32
C TRP A 259 36.52 -9.71 -36.89
N LEU A 260 35.86 -8.71 -36.31
CA LEU A 260 35.45 -8.75 -34.92
C LEU A 260 33.99 -9.16 -34.79
N SER A 261 33.74 -10.13 -33.93
CA SER A 261 32.39 -10.55 -33.53
C SER A 261 32.34 -10.90 -32.05
N VAL A 262 31.18 -11.07 -31.48
CA VAL A 262 30.97 -11.47 -30.07
C VAL A 262 30.16 -12.77 -30.09
N ASP A 263 30.59 -13.77 -29.33
CA ASP A 263 29.90 -15.05 -29.19
C ASP A 263 28.74 -14.96 -28.16
N ASP A 264 27.97 -16.03 -28.02
CA ASP A 264 26.85 -16.13 -27.11
C ASP A 264 27.26 -16.00 -25.62
N ASP A 265 28.53 -16.24 -25.33
CA ASP A 265 29.14 -16.10 -23.99
C ASP A 265 29.76 -14.73 -23.75
N LEU A 266 29.53 -13.77 -24.64
CA LEU A 266 30.08 -12.42 -24.62
C LEU A 266 31.63 -12.39 -24.67
N ASN A 267 32.28 -13.31 -25.36
CA ASN A 267 33.70 -13.26 -25.63
C ASN A 267 33.96 -12.62 -27.00
N LEU A 268 35.02 -11.85 -27.12
CA LEU A 268 35.49 -11.39 -28.43
C LEU A 268 35.97 -12.58 -29.27
N VAL A 269 35.47 -12.65 -30.49
CA VAL A 269 35.91 -13.57 -31.51
C VAL A 269 36.56 -12.78 -32.63
N VAL A 270 37.77 -13.22 -33.05
CA VAL A 270 38.50 -12.65 -34.18
C VAL A 270 38.55 -13.69 -35.28
N ASP A 271 37.90 -13.38 -36.41
CA ASP A 271 37.95 -14.26 -37.60
C ASP A 271 39.30 -14.04 -38.31
N GLU A 272 40.00 -15.14 -38.63
CA GLU A 272 41.29 -15.13 -39.35
C GLU A 272 41.15 -15.26 -40.88
#